data_5744047c43b650411f54095a78be8e12
#
_entry.id   5744047c43b650411f54095a78be8e12
#
_cell.length_a   1.000
_cell.length_b   1.000
_cell.length_c   1.000
_cell.angle_alpha   90.00
_cell.angle_beta   90.00
_cell.angle_gamma   90.00
#
_symmetry.space_group_name_H-M   'P 1'
#
loop_
_entity.id
_entity.type
_entity.pdbx_description
1 polymer ?
#
loop_
_entity_poly.entity_id
_entity_poly.type
_entity_poly.pdbx_seq_one_letter_code
_entity_poly.pdbx_strand_id
1 'polypeptide(L)'
;GDNADTEDGQGAYNGDRVREATAVVTFAKSCATYFDDEDVLIMGDLNAYSMEDPIRIFTDEGYTNLIKKFEGIEGYSYSYQGTVGCLDHALANEEMNRQVTGCKVFHINADEAAVFGYDGYSYQNNMYRSSDHDPVVVGLRLGTGTSTDNIEINDSRIIYGGEGIIGIAAAKDNEMRIYSVTGQLIYSDIVDSNDFVISTTELGLKDGIYIVKLTNNENCITEKLKIRK
;
A
#
# COMPACT_ATOMS: atom_id res chain seq x y z
N GLY A 1 16.28 -2.24 -36.11
CA GLY A 1 16.46 -1.27 -35.04
C GLY A 1 15.95 -1.84 -33.74
N ASP A 2 16.34 -1.26 -32.68
CA ASP A 2 16.14 -1.68 -31.28
C ASP A 2 14.65 -1.71 -30.84
N ASN A 3 13.72 -1.43 -31.76
CA ASN A 3 12.29 -1.26 -31.46
C ASN A 3 11.44 -2.49 -31.83
N ALA A 4 12.00 -3.45 -32.55
CA ALA A 4 11.27 -4.67 -32.93
C ALA A 4 11.40 -5.72 -31.83
N ASP A 5 10.34 -6.49 -31.62
CA ASP A 5 10.43 -7.73 -30.88
C ASP A 5 11.34 -8.70 -31.64
N THR A 6 12.39 -9.16 -30.97
CA THR A 6 13.38 -10.08 -31.57
C THR A 6 13.05 -11.53 -31.24
N GLU A 7 11.89 -11.79 -30.66
CA GLU A 7 11.40 -13.13 -30.25
C GLU A 7 12.38 -13.87 -29.31
N ASP A 8 13.18 -13.11 -28.57
CA ASP A 8 14.12 -13.62 -27.55
C ASP A 8 13.53 -13.63 -26.13
N GLY A 9 12.23 -13.33 -26.01
CA GLY A 9 11.49 -13.26 -24.76
C GLY A 9 11.57 -11.90 -24.06
N GLN A 10 12.15 -10.87 -24.71
CA GLN A 10 12.27 -9.53 -24.12
C GLN A 10 11.18 -8.55 -24.59
N GLY A 11 10.45 -8.88 -25.65
CA GLY A 11 9.46 -7.99 -26.23
C GLY A 11 10.05 -6.76 -26.95
N ALA A 12 9.16 -5.96 -27.55
CA ALA A 12 9.57 -4.77 -28.27
C ALA A 12 10.14 -3.67 -27.35
N TYR A 13 10.99 -2.80 -27.91
CA TYR A 13 11.59 -1.66 -27.22
C TYR A 13 12.44 -2.03 -25.99
N ASN A 14 12.97 -3.24 -25.91
CA ASN A 14 13.71 -3.71 -24.74
C ASN A 14 14.83 -2.73 -24.32
N GLY A 15 15.64 -2.25 -25.28
CA GLY A 15 16.72 -1.29 -24.98
C GLY A 15 16.24 0.04 -24.40
N ASP A 16 15.09 0.56 -24.81
CA ASP A 16 14.50 1.78 -24.27
C ASP A 16 13.98 1.53 -22.85
N ARG A 17 13.22 0.45 -22.64
CA ARG A 17 12.67 0.08 -21.34
C ARG A 17 13.78 -0.20 -20.29
N VAL A 18 14.90 -0.80 -20.70
CA VAL A 18 16.10 -0.97 -19.84
C VAL A 18 16.69 0.36 -19.44
N ARG A 19 16.80 1.32 -20.38
CA ARG A 19 17.30 2.69 -20.06
C ARG A 19 16.36 3.42 -19.10
N GLU A 20 15.05 3.29 -19.28
CA GLU A 20 14.03 3.85 -18.41
C GLU A 20 14.10 3.26 -17.01
N ALA A 21 14.18 1.92 -16.88
CA ALA A 21 14.36 1.24 -15.61
C ALA A 21 15.62 1.71 -14.87
N THR A 22 16.74 1.84 -15.59
CA THR A 22 18.00 2.35 -15.05
C THR A 22 17.87 3.81 -14.55
N ALA A 23 17.14 4.63 -15.30
CA ALA A 23 16.87 6.03 -14.92
C ALA A 23 16.00 6.10 -13.66
N VAL A 24 14.97 5.25 -13.55
CA VAL A 24 14.11 5.17 -12.36
C VAL A 24 14.91 4.75 -11.12
N VAL A 25 15.76 3.74 -11.22
CA VAL A 25 16.64 3.32 -10.10
C VAL A 25 17.56 4.45 -9.67
N THR A 26 18.17 5.15 -10.63
CA THR A 26 19.06 6.29 -10.35
C THR A 26 18.31 7.43 -9.66
N PHE A 27 17.12 7.75 -10.14
CA PHE A 27 16.26 8.77 -9.56
C PHE A 27 15.82 8.40 -8.15
N ALA A 28 15.36 7.16 -7.93
CA ALA A 28 14.94 6.67 -6.63
C ALA A 28 16.06 6.76 -5.58
N LYS A 29 17.29 6.37 -5.93
CA LYS A 29 18.48 6.52 -5.06
C LYS A 29 18.78 7.99 -4.76
N SER A 30 18.60 8.87 -5.72
CA SER A 30 18.78 10.33 -5.53
C SER A 30 17.72 10.88 -4.58
N CYS A 31 16.47 10.43 -4.70
CA CYS A 31 15.39 10.81 -3.79
C CYS A 31 15.68 10.35 -2.35
N ALA A 32 16.06 9.09 -2.16
CA ALA A 32 16.42 8.55 -0.86
C ALA A 32 17.51 9.39 -0.18
N THR A 33 18.54 9.75 -0.91
CA THR A 33 19.63 10.62 -0.42
C THR A 33 19.14 12.04 -0.11
N TYR A 34 18.31 12.62 -0.97
CA TYR A 34 17.83 13.99 -0.80
C TYR A 34 16.91 14.17 0.39
N PHE A 35 16.03 13.17 0.63
CA PHE A 35 15.06 13.20 1.73
C PHE A 35 15.59 12.59 3.03
N ASP A 36 16.82 12.05 3.02
CA ASP A 36 17.41 11.31 4.15
C ASP A 36 16.48 10.18 4.62
N ASP A 37 15.89 9.47 3.66
CA ASP A 37 14.96 8.37 3.86
C ASP A 37 15.31 7.22 2.90
N GLU A 38 15.72 6.11 3.46
CA GLU A 38 16.16 4.95 2.67
C GLU A 38 15.00 4.06 2.19
N ASP A 39 13.77 4.33 2.63
CA ASP A 39 12.60 3.54 2.25
C ASP A 39 12.15 3.85 0.82
N VAL A 40 12.30 2.89 -0.08
CA VAL A 40 11.91 3.07 -1.49
C VAL A 40 10.96 1.98 -1.94
N LEU A 41 9.77 2.39 -2.38
CA LEU A 41 8.78 1.55 -3.04
C LEU A 41 8.47 2.11 -4.42
N ILE A 42 8.70 1.32 -5.46
CA ILE A 42 8.40 1.64 -6.86
C ILE A 42 7.20 0.80 -7.28
N MET A 43 6.13 1.45 -7.73
CA MET A 43 4.90 0.77 -8.15
C MET A 43 4.38 1.34 -9.47
N GLY A 44 3.85 0.46 -10.32
CA GLY A 44 3.16 0.84 -11.53
C GLY A 44 3.27 -0.18 -12.64
N ASP A 45 2.65 0.15 -13.78
CA ASP A 45 2.82 -0.57 -15.04
C ASP A 45 4.21 -0.22 -15.61
N LEU A 46 5.10 -1.21 -15.63
CA LEU A 46 6.46 -1.08 -16.18
C LEU A 46 6.55 -1.58 -17.63
N ASN A 47 5.41 -1.98 -18.21
CA ASN A 47 5.33 -2.52 -19.56
C ASN A 47 6.40 -3.61 -19.85
N ALA A 48 6.72 -4.39 -18.84
CA ALA A 48 7.69 -5.47 -18.91
C ALA A 48 7.23 -6.63 -18.01
N TYR A 49 7.25 -7.82 -18.55
CA TYR A 49 6.94 -9.03 -17.77
C TYR A 49 8.06 -9.34 -16.77
N SER A 50 7.72 -10.08 -15.71
CA SER A 50 8.59 -10.32 -14.55
C SER A 50 9.97 -10.91 -14.87
N MET A 51 10.15 -11.51 -16.04
CA MET A 51 11.42 -12.13 -16.46
C MET A 51 12.18 -11.30 -17.50
N GLU A 52 11.61 -10.18 -17.96
CA GLU A 52 12.27 -9.30 -18.93
C GLU A 52 13.37 -8.45 -18.29
N ASP A 53 14.30 -8.00 -19.12
CA ASP A 53 15.48 -7.24 -18.68
C ASP A 53 15.16 -5.96 -17.89
N PRO A 54 14.11 -5.17 -18.22
CA PRO A 54 13.77 -3.99 -17.42
C PRO A 54 13.49 -4.33 -15.94
N ILE A 55 12.83 -5.46 -15.66
CA ILE A 55 12.55 -5.90 -14.29
C ILE A 55 13.82 -6.43 -13.61
N ARG A 56 14.72 -7.05 -14.37
CA ARG A 56 16.03 -7.52 -13.86
C ARG A 56 16.91 -6.37 -13.41
N ILE A 57 16.85 -5.19 -14.07
CA ILE A 57 17.57 -4.00 -13.61
C ILE A 57 17.25 -3.69 -12.15
N PHE A 58 15.98 -3.73 -11.76
CA PHE A 58 15.59 -3.47 -10.37
C PHE A 58 16.07 -4.58 -9.43
N THR A 59 15.91 -5.84 -9.81
CA THR A 59 16.31 -6.95 -8.93
C THR A 59 17.83 -7.04 -8.75
N ASP A 60 18.60 -6.75 -9.79
CA ASP A 60 20.06 -6.69 -9.74
C ASP A 60 20.57 -5.52 -8.85
N GLU A 61 19.76 -4.47 -8.74
CA GLU A 61 20.01 -3.32 -7.85
C GLU A 61 19.45 -3.51 -6.43
N GLY A 62 19.00 -4.73 -6.09
CA GLY A 62 18.59 -5.13 -4.75
C GLY A 62 17.10 -4.92 -4.42
N TYR A 63 16.28 -4.54 -5.41
CA TYR A 63 14.84 -4.45 -5.18
C TYR A 63 14.18 -5.83 -5.19
N THR A 64 13.29 -6.05 -4.25
CA THR A 64 12.45 -7.26 -4.18
C THR A 64 11.17 -7.04 -4.97
N ASN A 65 10.88 -7.91 -5.95
CA ASN A 65 9.57 -7.96 -6.59
C ASN A 65 8.55 -8.57 -5.61
N LEU A 66 7.66 -7.73 -5.08
CA LEU A 66 6.72 -8.12 -4.03
C LEU A 66 5.63 -9.07 -4.54
N ILE A 67 5.16 -8.92 -5.78
CA ILE A 67 4.18 -9.85 -6.34
C ILE A 67 4.78 -11.24 -6.43
N LYS A 68 6.00 -11.35 -6.98
CA LYS A 68 6.70 -12.64 -7.02
C LYS A 68 6.97 -13.22 -5.62
N LYS A 69 7.24 -12.38 -4.64
CA LYS A 69 7.49 -12.80 -3.24
C LYS A 69 6.23 -13.37 -2.58
N PHE A 70 5.06 -12.75 -2.78
CA PHE A 70 3.84 -13.10 -2.05
C PHE A 70 2.87 -13.98 -2.84
N GLU A 71 2.84 -13.90 -4.16
CA GLU A 71 1.94 -14.68 -5.03
C GLU A 71 2.68 -15.72 -5.87
N GLY A 72 4.02 -15.68 -5.86
CA GLY A 72 4.83 -16.62 -6.64
C GLY A 72 4.90 -16.26 -8.11
N ILE A 73 5.22 -17.28 -8.94
CA ILE A 73 5.38 -17.10 -10.39
C ILE A 73 4.04 -16.96 -11.11
N GLU A 74 2.95 -17.37 -10.48
CA GLU A 74 1.59 -17.34 -11.04
C GLU A 74 0.91 -15.97 -10.87
N GLY A 75 1.55 -15.03 -10.17
CA GLY A 75 1.02 -13.67 -9.98
C GLY A 75 0.91 -12.93 -11.32
N TYR A 76 -0.28 -12.38 -11.64
CA TYR A 76 -0.53 -11.63 -12.86
C TYR A 76 -1.38 -10.38 -12.57
N SER A 77 -1.29 -9.40 -13.45
CA SER A 77 -2.07 -8.17 -13.39
C SER A 77 -2.76 -7.81 -14.72
N TYR A 78 -2.43 -8.54 -15.77
CA TYR A 78 -2.88 -8.26 -17.13
C TYR A 78 -3.20 -9.56 -17.88
N SER A 79 -4.17 -9.48 -18.77
CA SER A 79 -4.57 -10.58 -19.65
C SER A 79 -4.57 -10.13 -21.12
N TYR A 80 -3.84 -10.86 -21.96
CA TYR A 80 -3.75 -10.59 -23.39
C TYR A 80 -3.89 -11.87 -24.22
N GLN A 81 -4.82 -11.90 -25.17
CA GLN A 81 -5.06 -13.02 -26.07
C GLN A 81 -5.20 -14.39 -25.37
N GLY A 82 -5.78 -14.41 -24.18
CA GLY A 82 -6.00 -15.65 -23.41
C GLY A 82 -4.79 -16.11 -22.60
N THR A 83 -3.73 -15.31 -22.55
CA THR A 83 -2.59 -15.52 -21.65
C THR A 83 -2.57 -14.45 -20.58
N VAL A 84 -2.05 -14.77 -19.40
CA VAL A 84 -1.92 -13.83 -18.28
C VAL A 84 -0.45 -13.54 -17.99
N GLY A 85 -0.18 -12.34 -17.49
CA GLY A 85 1.17 -11.95 -17.11
C GLY A 85 1.17 -10.73 -16.17
N CYS A 86 2.29 -10.49 -15.54
CA CYS A 86 2.46 -9.39 -14.62
C CYS A 86 3.20 -8.24 -15.32
N LEU A 87 2.50 -7.15 -15.62
CA LEU A 87 3.06 -5.90 -16.15
C LEU A 87 3.13 -4.81 -15.07
N ASP A 88 2.23 -4.90 -14.08
CA ASP A 88 2.17 -4.00 -12.94
C ASP A 88 2.99 -4.59 -11.81
N HIS A 89 3.98 -3.86 -11.36
CA HIS A 89 4.92 -4.34 -10.35
C HIS A 89 4.86 -3.50 -9.08
N ALA A 90 5.28 -4.12 -7.97
CA ALA A 90 5.64 -3.47 -6.72
C ALA A 90 7.04 -3.94 -6.34
N LEU A 91 7.98 -3.02 -6.33
CA LEU A 91 9.41 -3.26 -6.16
C LEU A 91 9.89 -2.48 -4.94
N ALA A 92 10.27 -3.18 -3.89
CA ALA A 92 10.75 -2.58 -2.64
C ALA A 92 12.26 -2.81 -2.48
N ASN A 93 13.01 -1.78 -2.13
CA ASN A 93 14.40 -1.96 -1.71
C ASN A 93 14.47 -2.69 -0.36
N GLU A 94 15.64 -2.98 0.14
CA GLU A 94 15.81 -3.78 1.36
C GLU A 94 15.15 -3.12 2.57
N GLU A 95 15.29 -1.81 2.76
CA GLU A 95 14.74 -1.10 3.91
C GLU A 95 13.21 -1.08 3.88
N MET A 96 12.60 -0.69 2.76
CA MET A 96 11.16 -0.75 2.59
C MET A 96 10.62 -2.18 2.70
N ASN A 97 11.33 -3.17 2.15
CA ASN A 97 10.90 -4.58 2.16
C ASN A 97 10.78 -5.17 3.58
N ARG A 98 11.48 -4.63 4.57
CA ARG A 98 11.32 -5.00 5.99
C ARG A 98 9.99 -4.53 6.57
N GLN A 99 9.40 -3.49 5.99
CA GLN A 99 8.14 -2.90 6.42
C GLN A 99 6.93 -3.47 5.66
N VAL A 100 7.16 -4.27 4.61
CA VAL A 100 6.08 -4.89 3.84
C VAL A 100 5.45 -6.04 4.62
N THR A 101 4.14 -5.97 4.83
CA THR A 101 3.35 -7.01 5.51
C THR A 101 2.62 -7.94 4.55
N GLY A 102 2.49 -7.54 3.29
CA GLY A 102 1.85 -8.33 2.24
C GLY A 102 1.81 -7.59 0.91
N CYS A 103 1.58 -8.34 -0.17
CA CYS A 103 1.30 -7.80 -1.49
C CYS A 103 0.29 -8.70 -2.17
N LYS A 104 -0.68 -8.11 -2.86
CA LYS A 104 -1.75 -8.82 -3.55
C LYS A 104 -2.15 -8.09 -4.82
N VAL A 105 -2.33 -8.83 -5.90
CA VAL A 105 -3.04 -8.33 -7.07
C VAL A 105 -4.54 -8.54 -6.84
N PHE A 106 -5.32 -7.50 -7.04
CA PHE A 106 -6.77 -7.55 -6.80
C PHE A 106 -7.50 -7.69 -8.14
N HIS A 107 -7.84 -8.93 -8.49
CA HIS A 107 -8.44 -9.30 -9.78
C HIS A 107 -9.87 -8.80 -9.91
N ILE A 108 -10.03 -7.58 -10.40
CA ILE A 108 -11.32 -6.93 -10.66
C ILE A 108 -11.41 -6.38 -12.09
N ASN A 109 -10.35 -6.45 -12.86
CA ASN A 109 -10.25 -5.84 -14.16
C ASN A 109 -9.80 -6.83 -15.25
N ALA A 110 -8.63 -7.45 -15.11
CA ALA A 110 -8.00 -8.24 -16.17
C ALA A 110 -8.83 -9.47 -16.58
N ASP A 111 -9.55 -10.08 -15.62
CA ASP A 111 -10.40 -11.25 -15.85
C ASP A 111 -11.80 -10.89 -16.38
N GLU A 112 -12.19 -9.63 -16.28
CA GLU A 112 -13.50 -9.16 -16.71
C GLU A 112 -13.54 -8.95 -18.24
N ALA A 113 -14.67 -9.29 -18.86
CA ALA A 113 -14.82 -9.14 -20.29
C ALA A 113 -14.75 -7.66 -20.71
N ALA A 114 -13.95 -7.37 -21.74
CA ALA A 114 -13.76 -6.02 -22.27
C ALA A 114 -15.05 -5.27 -22.62
N VAL A 115 -16.12 -6.01 -22.99
CA VAL A 115 -17.43 -5.43 -23.31
C VAL A 115 -18.05 -4.66 -22.12
N PHE A 116 -17.68 -4.98 -20.89
CA PHE A 116 -18.14 -4.31 -19.67
C PHE A 116 -17.21 -3.18 -19.22
N GLY A 117 -16.09 -2.99 -19.88
CA GLY A 117 -15.08 -2.00 -19.55
C GLY A 117 -15.53 -0.56 -19.80
N TYR A 118 -14.72 0.35 -19.33
CA TYR A 118 -14.94 1.81 -19.43
C TYR A 118 -15.07 2.33 -20.87
N ASP A 119 -14.58 1.61 -21.85
CA ASP A 119 -14.69 1.83 -23.30
C ASP A 119 -15.60 0.82 -24.01
N GLY A 120 -16.24 -0.08 -23.26
CA GLY A 120 -17.08 -1.15 -23.77
C GLY A 120 -18.52 -0.72 -24.07
N TYR A 121 -19.20 -1.48 -24.94
CA TYR A 121 -20.59 -1.22 -25.33
C TYR A 121 -21.60 -1.39 -24.18
N SER A 122 -21.24 -2.16 -23.15
CA SER A 122 -22.08 -2.46 -21.99
C SER A 122 -21.43 -1.99 -20.69
N TYR A 123 -20.80 -0.83 -20.74
CA TYR A 123 -20.16 -0.22 -19.57
C TYR A 123 -21.07 -0.27 -18.33
N GLN A 124 -20.52 -0.71 -17.22
CA GLN A 124 -21.18 -0.79 -15.93
C GLN A 124 -20.56 0.25 -14.98
N ASN A 125 -21.40 1.06 -14.36
CA ASN A 125 -20.94 2.03 -13.37
C ASN A 125 -20.63 1.34 -12.02
N ASN A 126 -19.60 0.54 -11.99
CA ASN A 126 -19.10 -0.16 -10.81
C ASN A 126 -17.56 -0.21 -10.82
N MET A 127 -16.94 -0.95 -9.91
CA MET A 127 -15.47 -1.01 -9.79
C MET A 127 -14.82 -2.00 -10.76
N TYR A 128 -15.60 -2.89 -11.38
CA TYR A 128 -15.04 -3.94 -12.25
C TYR A 128 -14.74 -3.38 -13.64
N ARG A 129 -13.65 -3.84 -14.23
CA ARG A 129 -13.20 -3.44 -15.56
C ARG A 129 -13.07 -1.92 -15.75
N SER A 130 -12.71 -1.21 -14.70
CA SER A 130 -12.38 0.22 -14.76
C SER A 130 -11.00 0.49 -15.41
N SER A 131 -10.24 -0.57 -15.63
CA SER A 131 -8.97 -0.65 -16.38
C SER A 131 -8.93 -2.01 -17.08
N ASP A 132 -7.99 -2.24 -17.94
CA ASP A 132 -7.61 -3.57 -18.45
C ASP A 132 -6.51 -4.23 -17.60
N HIS A 133 -5.95 -3.50 -16.63
CA HIS A 133 -5.01 -3.98 -15.64
C HIS A 133 -5.64 -4.11 -14.25
N ASP A 134 -5.16 -5.06 -13.47
CA ASP A 134 -5.55 -5.25 -12.08
C ASP A 134 -4.73 -4.37 -11.13
N PRO A 135 -5.35 -3.77 -10.13
CA PRO A 135 -4.61 -2.98 -9.13
C PRO A 135 -3.75 -3.86 -8.22
N VAL A 136 -2.53 -3.40 -7.98
CA VAL A 136 -1.60 -4.00 -7.00
C VAL A 136 -1.77 -3.32 -5.65
N VAL A 137 -1.96 -4.11 -4.60
CA VAL A 137 -2.12 -3.63 -3.22
C VAL A 137 -0.94 -4.09 -2.39
N VAL A 138 -0.25 -3.15 -1.75
CA VAL A 138 0.87 -3.43 -0.83
C VAL A 138 0.48 -3.03 0.58
N GLY A 139 0.59 -3.95 1.51
CA GLY A 139 0.44 -3.70 2.94
C GLY A 139 1.78 -3.28 3.54
N LEU A 140 1.79 -2.16 4.24
CA LEU A 140 2.98 -1.64 4.91
C LEU A 140 2.73 -1.49 6.41
N ARG A 141 3.76 -1.76 7.22
CA ARG A 141 3.84 -1.35 8.62
C ARG A 141 5.00 -0.39 8.75
N LEU A 142 4.70 0.89 8.50
CA LEU A 142 5.69 1.95 8.58
C LEU A 142 6.08 2.17 10.04
N GLY A 143 7.38 2.06 10.33
CA GLY A 143 7.93 2.39 11.65
C GLY A 143 7.89 3.90 11.90
N THR A 144 7.72 4.29 13.14
CA THR A 144 7.93 5.68 13.56
C THR A 144 9.41 5.87 13.91
N GLY A 145 10.25 6.18 12.91
CA GLY A 145 11.62 6.66 13.13
C GLY A 145 12.69 5.61 13.36
N THR A 146 13.82 5.90 12.79
CA THR A 146 15.15 5.33 12.92
C THR A 146 15.42 4.62 14.26
N SER A 147 15.33 3.30 14.29
CA SER A 147 16.23 2.47 15.07
C SER A 147 16.12 0.99 14.69
N THR A 148 17.26 0.36 14.64
CA THR A 148 17.59 -1.02 14.37
C THR A 148 17.10 -2.00 15.45
N ASP A 149 15.97 -1.76 16.05
CA ASP A 149 15.39 -2.68 17.01
C ASP A 149 14.11 -3.29 16.43
N ASN A 150 14.09 -4.62 16.33
CA ASN A 150 12.87 -5.38 16.26
C ASN A 150 12.02 -5.04 17.48
N ILE A 151 11.27 -3.96 17.41
CA ILE A 151 10.23 -3.70 18.38
C ILE A 151 9.12 -4.69 18.03
N GLU A 152 9.12 -5.85 18.65
CA GLU A 152 7.88 -6.52 18.96
C GLU A 152 7.09 -5.51 19.78
N ILE A 153 6.22 -4.74 19.14
CA ILE A 153 5.26 -3.91 19.84
C ILE A 153 4.27 -4.88 20.47
N ASN A 154 4.63 -5.34 21.65
CA ASN A 154 3.71 -5.98 22.57
C ASN A 154 2.83 -4.89 23.20
N ASP A 155 2.23 -4.06 22.32
CA ASP A 155 1.31 -3.03 22.77
C ASP A 155 -0.06 -3.68 22.98
N SER A 156 -0.40 -3.91 24.22
CA SER A 156 -1.69 -4.49 24.59
C SER A 156 -2.86 -3.51 24.47
N ARG A 157 -2.57 -2.22 24.16
CA ARG A 157 -3.61 -1.22 23.98
C ARG A 157 -4.41 -1.48 22.71
N ILE A 158 -5.70 -1.35 22.80
CA ILE A 158 -6.63 -1.59 21.69
C ILE A 158 -7.52 -0.37 21.53
N ILE A 159 -7.66 0.12 20.31
CA ILE A 159 -8.62 1.15 19.92
C ILE A 159 -9.64 0.47 19.01
N TYR A 160 -10.91 0.58 19.34
CA TYR A 160 -11.98 0.05 18.52
C TYR A 160 -13.14 1.03 18.41
N GLY A 161 -13.92 0.92 17.36
CA GLY A 161 -15.11 1.75 17.14
C GLY A 161 -16.23 0.97 16.51
N GLY A 162 -17.45 1.31 16.86
CA GLY A 162 -18.67 0.67 16.32
C GLY A 162 -19.88 1.48 16.75
N GLU A 163 -21.03 1.08 16.34
CA GLU A 163 -22.38 1.58 16.63
C GLU A 163 -22.50 2.70 17.71
N GLY A 164 -21.99 3.88 17.39
CA GLY A 164 -22.11 5.05 18.25
C GLY A 164 -21.11 5.18 19.41
N ILE A 165 -20.09 4.34 19.49
CA ILE A 165 -19.06 4.39 20.53
C ILE A 165 -17.63 4.37 19.95
N ILE A 166 -16.68 4.88 20.74
CA ILE A 166 -15.25 4.62 20.62
C ILE A 166 -14.81 3.98 21.93
N GLY A 167 -14.23 2.79 21.85
CA GLY A 167 -13.72 2.05 22.98
C GLY A 167 -12.20 1.96 22.96
N ILE A 168 -11.61 1.92 24.13
CA ILE A 168 -10.18 1.80 24.36
C ILE A 168 -9.95 0.80 25.46
N ALA A 169 -9.08 -0.17 25.21
CA ALA A 169 -8.69 -1.15 26.19
C ALA A 169 -7.21 -1.09 26.50
N ALA A 170 -6.86 -1.44 27.75
CA ALA A 170 -5.50 -1.54 28.28
C ALA A 170 -4.66 -0.24 28.17
N ALA A 171 -5.30 0.93 28.25
CA ALA A 171 -4.65 2.22 27.98
C ALA A 171 -4.85 3.27 29.10
N LYS A 172 -5.08 2.83 30.34
CA LYS A 172 -5.19 3.75 31.47
C LYS A 172 -3.97 4.69 31.52
N ASP A 173 -4.24 5.97 31.89
CA ASP A 173 -3.27 7.05 31.97
C ASP A 173 -2.62 7.49 30.65
N ASN A 174 -3.12 6.98 29.49
CA ASN A 174 -2.74 7.49 28.18
C ASN A 174 -3.53 8.75 27.82
N GLU A 175 -2.90 9.68 27.12
CA GLU A 175 -3.62 10.78 26.47
C GLU A 175 -4.28 10.26 25.20
N MET A 176 -5.61 10.41 25.11
CA MET A 176 -6.38 10.14 23.91
C MET A 176 -6.65 11.43 23.16
N ARG A 177 -6.42 11.41 21.85
CA ARG A 177 -6.78 12.50 20.94
C ARG A 177 -7.54 11.97 19.76
N ILE A 178 -8.61 12.66 19.37
CA ILE A 178 -9.42 12.33 18.19
C ILE A 178 -9.32 13.47 17.18
N TYR A 179 -9.02 13.11 15.94
CA TYR A 179 -8.85 14.05 14.84
C TYR A 179 -9.82 13.73 13.70
N SER A 180 -10.22 14.76 12.96
CA SER A 180 -10.82 14.59 11.63
C SER A 180 -9.75 14.11 10.63
N VAL A 181 -10.20 13.66 9.46
CA VAL A 181 -9.29 13.31 8.33
C VAL A 181 -8.47 14.50 7.81
N THR A 182 -8.89 15.73 8.12
CA THR A 182 -8.14 16.96 7.78
C THR A 182 -7.13 17.38 8.85
N GLY A 183 -6.96 16.55 9.90
CA GLY A 183 -6.02 16.82 11.00
C GLY A 183 -6.54 17.78 12.08
N GLN A 184 -7.81 18.19 12.02
CA GLN A 184 -8.39 19.04 13.08
C GLN A 184 -8.61 18.21 14.33
N LEU A 185 -8.08 18.65 15.47
CA LEU A 185 -8.33 18.07 16.79
C LEU A 185 -9.80 18.31 17.16
N ILE A 186 -10.51 17.22 17.51
CA ILE A 186 -11.93 17.24 17.89
C ILE A 186 -12.08 17.02 19.40
N TYR A 187 -11.27 16.11 19.96
CA TYR A 187 -11.33 15.72 21.35
C TYR A 187 -9.94 15.38 21.90
N SER A 188 -9.69 15.69 23.17
CA SER A 188 -8.50 15.26 23.89
C SER A 188 -8.83 15.09 25.35
N ASP A 189 -8.45 13.95 25.94
CA ASP A 189 -8.58 13.66 27.37
C ASP A 189 -7.59 12.57 27.80
N ILE A 190 -7.47 12.37 29.11
CA ILE A 190 -6.71 11.26 29.69
C ILE A 190 -7.66 10.08 29.91
N VAL A 191 -7.27 8.92 29.45
CA VAL A 191 -8.01 7.67 29.65
C VAL A 191 -7.89 7.26 31.12
N ASP A 192 -8.99 7.24 31.85
CA ASP A 192 -9.04 7.06 33.31
C ASP A 192 -9.14 5.58 33.74
N SER A 193 -9.38 4.67 32.78
CA SER A 193 -9.59 3.25 33.03
C SER A 193 -8.99 2.36 31.93
N ASN A 194 -8.81 1.08 32.21
CA ASN A 194 -8.34 0.13 31.21
C ASN A 194 -9.44 -0.32 30.23
N ASP A 195 -10.68 -0.04 30.53
CA ASP A 195 -11.85 -0.29 29.66
C ASP A 195 -12.63 1.01 29.54
N PHE A 196 -12.10 1.93 28.73
CA PHE A 196 -12.68 3.24 28.49
C PHE A 196 -13.59 3.23 27.28
N VAL A 197 -14.79 3.79 27.42
CA VAL A 197 -15.76 3.90 26.30
C VAL A 197 -16.35 5.29 26.31
N ILE A 198 -16.37 5.94 25.14
CA ILE A 198 -16.98 7.25 24.94
C ILE A 198 -18.00 7.22 23.79
N SER A 199 -19.13 7.90 24.02
CA SER A 199 -20.18 8.00 23.01
C SER A 199 -19.80 8.97 21.90
N THR A 200 -19.92 8.53 20.66
CA THR A 200 -19.71 9.39 19.48
C THR A 200 -20.75 10.51 19.40
N THR A 201 -21.93 10.31 20.01
CA THR A 201 -23.01 11.32 20.11
C THR A 201 -22.64 12.41 21.09
N GLU A 202 -22.06 12.07 22.25
CA GLU A 202 -21.57 13.04 23.25
C GLU A 202 -20.44 13.89 22.67
N LEU A 203 -19.60 13.31 21.83
CA LEU A 203 -18.53 14.00 21.11
C LEU A 203 -19.05 14.82 19.91
N GLY A 204 -20.31 14.74 19.57
CA GLY A 204 -20.91 15.41 18.41
C GLY A 204 -20.38 14.90 17.06
N LEU A 205 -19.79 13.67 17.03
CA LEU A 205 -19.25 13.08 15.81
C LEU A 205 -20.39 12.72 14.85
N LYS A 206 -20.16 12.95 13.57
CA LYS A 206 -21.04 12.55 12.46
C LYS A 206 -20.53 11.26 11.83
N ASP A 207 -21.34 10.67 10.95
CA ASP A 207 -20.86 9.60 10.10
C ASP A 207 -19.63 10.04 9.33
N GLY A 208 -18.55 9.25 9.43
CA GLY A 208 -17.29 9.64 8.82
C GLY A 208 -16.10 8.80 9.30
N ILE A 209 -14.93 9.22 8.86
CA ILE A 209 -13.66 8.64 9.27
C ILE A 209 -12.97 9.58 10.25
N TYR A 210 -12.46 9.00 11.32
CA TYR A 210 -11.73 9.71 12.37
C TYR A 210 -10.42 8.98 12.68
N ILE A 211 -9.43 9.73 13.14
CA ILE A 211 -8.14 9.21 13.56
C ILE A 211 -8.09 9.33 15.08
N VAL A 212 -7.94 8.21 15.77
CA VAL A 212 -7.80 8.14 17.23
C VAL A 212 -6.35 7.84 17.56
N LYS A 213 -5.76 8.66 18.39
CA LYS A 213 -4.37 8.55 18.82
C LYS A 213 -4.31 8.41 20.33
N LEU A 214 -3.58 7.38 20.80
CA LEU A 214 -3.25 7.18 22.21
C LEU A 214 -1.74 7.38 22.40
N THR A 215 -1.38 8.18 23.36
CA THR A 215 0.02 8.51 23.66
C THR A 215 0.30 8.34 25.15
N ASN A 216 1.40 7.71 25.49
CA ASN A 216 2.01 7.76 26.83
C ASN A 216 3.46 8.23 26.71
N ASN A 217 4.22 8.17 27.79
CA ASN A 217 5.60 8.66 27.85
C ASN A 217 6.57 7.85 26.95
N GLU A 218 6.20 6.66 26.53
CA GLU A 218 7.08 5.71 25.83
C GLU A 218 6.64 5.48 24.38
N ASN A 219 5.32 5.40 24.16
CA ASN A 219 4.75 4.92 22.91
C ASN A 219 3.52 5.70 22.47
N CYS A 220 3.27 5.67 21.16
CA CYS A 220 2.08 6.20 20.53
C CYS A 220 1.45 5.15 19.62
N ILE A 221 0.15 4.91 19.75
CA ILE A 221 -0.62 4.14 18.78
C ILE A 221 -1.66 5.02 18.11
N THR A 222 -1.96 4.71 16.88
CA THR A 222 -2.94 5.47 16.07
C THR A 222 -3.81 4.50 15.31
N GLU A 223 -5.12 4.72 15.37
CA GLU A 223 -6.10 3.89 14.67
C GLU A 223 -7.07 4.77 13.87
N LYS A 224 -7.47 4.26 12.70
CA LYS A 224 -8.44 4.89 11.82
C LYS A 224 -9.79 4.24 12.02
N LEU A 225 -10.74 4.96 12.59
CA LEU A 225 -12.09 4.47 12.85
C LEU A 225 -13.11 5.01 11.86
N LYS A 226 -14.00 4.15 11.40
CA LYS A 226 -15.19 4.53 10.65
C LYS A 226 -16.39 4.55 11.60
N ILE A 227 -16.91 5.73 11.87
CA ILE A 227 -18.10 5.94 12.72
C ILE A 227 -19.33 5.93 11.84
N ARG A 228 -20.35 5.20 12.26
CA ARG A 228 -21.71 5.19 11.72
C ARG A 228 -22.70 5.33 12.89
N LYS A 229 -23.74 6.12 12.72
CA LYS A 229 -24.88 6.23 13.63
C LYS A 229 -25.97 5.24 13.29
#